data_97dff228f5af105c5b51a59e5c009f9e
#
_entry.id   97dff228f5af105c5b51a59e5c009f9e
#
_cell.length_a   1.000
_cell.length_b   1.000
_cell.length_c   1.000
_cell.angle_alpha   90.00
_cell.angle_beta   90.00
_cell.angle_gamma   90.00
#
_symmetry.space_group_name_H-M   'P 1'
#
loop_
_entity.id
_entity.type
_entity.pdbx_description
1 polymer ?
#
loop_
_entity_poly.entity_id
_entity_poly.type
_entity_poly.pdbx_seq_one_letter_code
_entity_poly.pdbx_strand_id
1 'polypeptide(L)'
;MLTSERRPPDILVIGAGPAGLTAATYLARFRRRVRVIDSGASRASWIPVSHNLIGFPDGISGTALLGRLREQARKYGAEIMDGEVTRLERRADGQFAATVDEATLQAQRVLLATGGLDVEPELPGIQDAVRRGLVRYCPICDAYEAAGQKVALIAYGKCRLKEALLLRAYTPDLTVLTLGRAMEIPEEERDTLRAANVRILDDPVRKLSSEGDTITAWHMESGTTHRFDTIYSALGTRIRSKLATSLGAEADEDGALIVRDHQQTSVEGLYAAGDVVRGLSQISVAAGQAAVAATHMNASLPFPRP
;
A
#
# COMPACT_ATOMS: atom_id res chain seq x y z
N MET A 1 -7.57 26.87 0.17
CA MET A 1 -7.82 27.59 1.43
C MET A 1 -8.89 26.84 2.22
N LEU A 2 -8.52 26.31 3.39
CA LEU A 2 -9.45 25.69 4.35
C LEU A 2 -10.19 26.83 5.08
N THR A 3 -11.32 27.27 4.54
CA THR A 3 -12.14 28.29 5.20
C THR A 3 -12.98 27.66 6.29
N SER A 4 -12.93 28.23 7.50
CA SER A 4 -13.62 27.80 8.73
C SER A 4 -15.16 27.86 8.67
N GLU A 5 -15.75 28.23 7.54
CA GLU A 5 -17.19 28.45 7.38
C GLU A 5 -18.02 27.23 6.99
N ARG A 6 -17.38 26.12 6.60
CA ARG A 6 -18.14 24.89 6.26
C ARG A 6 -18.37 24.06 7.51
N ARG A 7 -19.60 23.58 7.69
CA ARG A 7 -19.94 22.63 8.76
C ARG A 7 -18.90 21.49 8.80
N PRO A 8 -18.43 21.07 9.98
CA PRO A 8 -17.47 19.97 10.09
C PRO A 8 -18.05 18.70 9.45
N PRO A 9 -17.22 17.83 8.84
CA PRO A 9 -17.66 16.56 8.31
C PRO A 9 -18.14 15.66 9.46
N ASP A 10 -19.08 14.76 9.15
CA ASP A 10 -19.45 13.70 10.08
C ASP A 10 -18.29 12.71 10.20
N ILE A 11 -17.62 12.46 9.07
CA ILE A 11 -16.54 11.49 8.96
C ILE A 11 -15.37 12.08 8.19
N LEU A 12 -14.18 11.95 8.76
CA LEU A 12 -12.91 12.24 8.13
C LEU A 12 -12.26 10.94 7.64
N VAL A 13 -11.87 10.89 6.38
CA VAL A 13 -11.08 9.82 5.80
C VAL A 13 -9.67 10.34 5.55
N ILE A 14 -8.65 9.66 6.07
CA ILE A 14 -7.25 10.03 5.92
C ILE A 14 -6.58 9.08 4.93
N GLY A 15 -6.30 9.59 3.73
CA GLY A 15 -5.75 8.86 2.59
C GLY A 15 -6.78 8.57 1.50
N ALA A 16 -6.43 8.86 0.25
CA ALA A 16 -7.26 8.64 -0.94
C ALA A 16 -6.72 7.51 -1.83
N GLY A 17 -6.25 6.44 -1.21
CA GLY A 17 -6.03 5.16 -1.87
C GLY A 17 -7.34 4.41 -2.11
N PRO A 18 -7.27 3.15 -2.62
CA PRO A 18 -8.46 2.34 -2.88
C PRO A 18 -9.39 2.19 -1.66
N ALA A 19 -8.84 1.98 -0.46
CA ALA A 19 -9.63 1.90 0.76
C ALA A 19 -10.37 3.21 1.07
N GLY A 20 -9.65 4.34 1.11
CA GLY A 20 -10.25 5.63 1.47
C GLY A 20 -11.31 6.08 0.49
N LEU A 21 -11.07 5.94 -0.82
CA LEU A 21 -12.04 6.33 -1.85
C LEU A 21 -13.26 5.40 -1.88
N THR A 22 -13.09 4.11 -1.61
CA THR A 22 -14.22 3.18 -1.46
C THR A 22 -15.07 3.57 -0.25
N ALA A 23 -14.46 3.79 0.92
CA ALA A 23 -15.19 4.22 2.10
C ALA A 23 -15.92 5.55 1.87
N ALA A 24 -15.24 6.53 1.26
CA ALA A 24 -15.84 7.83 0.94
C ALA A 24 -17.08 7.69 0.05
N THR A 25 -17.01 6.80 -0.96
CA THR A 25 -18.17 6.50 -1.82
C THR A 25 -19.34 5.92 -1.03
N TYR A 26 -19.10 4.90 -0.18
CA TYR A 26 -20.15 4.30 0.64
C TYR A 26 -20.79 5.31 1.59
N LEU A 27 -19.96 6.05 2.33
CA LEU A 27 -20.40 7.03 3.31
C LEU A 27 -21.19 8.18 2.67
N ALA A 28 -20.73 8.70 1.54
CA ALA A 28 -21.45 9.74 0.79
C ALA A 28 -22.82 9.23 0.28
N ARG A 29 -22.91 7.96 -0.16
CA ARG A 29 -24.18 7.32 -0.54
C ARG A 29 -25.11 7.11 0.65
N PHE A 30 -24.58 6.97 1.87
CA PHE A 30 -25.36 7.03 3.13
C PHE A 30 -25.74 8.45 3.53
N ARG A 31 -25.51 9.45 2.67
CA ARG A 31 -25.77 10.88 2.90
C ARG A 31 -24.99 11.48 4.07
N ARG A 32 -23.81 10.89 4.40
CA ARG A 32 -22.89 11.47 5.37
C ARG A 32 -22.06 12.57 4.73
N ARG A 33 -21.75 13.61 5.49
CA ARG A 33 -20.76 14.60 5.10
C ARG A 33 -19.38 13.98 5.29
N VAL A 34 -18.70 13.68 4.18
CA VAL A 34 -17.42 13.00 4.16
C VAL A 34 -16.36 13.91 3.58
N ARG A 35 -15.28 14.05 4.31
CA ARG A 35 -14.08 14.71 3.81
C ARG A 35 -12.93 13.74 3.77
N VAL A 36 -12.25 13.68 2.64
CA VAL A 36 -11.04 12.87 2.42
C VAL A 36 -9.86 13.82 2.35
N ILE A 37 -8.82 13.59 3.13
CA ILE A 37 -7.54 14.29 3.03
C ILE A 37 -6.53 13.37 2.36
N ASP A 38 -5.94 13.85 1.27
CA ASP A 38 -5.02 13.08 0.43
C ASP A 38 -3.66 13.76 0.30
N SER A 39 -2.62 13.09 0.75
CA SER A 39 -1.24 13.54 0.58
C SER A 39 -0.67 13.28 -0.83
N GLY A 40 -1.45 12.71 -1.74
CA GLY A 40 -1.01 12.38 -3.10
C GLY A 40 -0.09 11.16 -3.22
N ALA A 41 0.24 10.50 -2.11
CA ALA A 41 1.23 9.43 -2.05
C ALA A 41 0.59 8.02 -1.93
N SER A 42 -0.43 7.74 -2.74
CA SER A 42 -1.05 6.42 -2.77
C SER A 42 -0.11 5.39 -3.43
N ARG A 43 0.14 4.28 -2.73
CA ARG A 43 0.90 3.13 -3.26
C ARG A 43 0.33 2.63 -4.59
N ALA A 44 -0.99 2.66 -4.75
CA ALA A 44 -1.65 2.23 -5.98
C ALA A 44 -1.23 3.07 -7.21
N SER A 45 -0.76 4.31 -7.06
CA SER A 45 -0.30 5.13 -8.20
C SER A 45 0.95 4.56 -8.90
N TRP A 46 1.69 3.69 -8.23
CA TRP A 46 2.89 3.04 -8.75
C TRP A 46 2.61 1.75 -9.52
N ILE A 47 1.37 1.27 -9.52
CA ILE A 47 0.98 0.04 -10.22
C ILE A 47 0.84 0.34 -11.72
N PRO A 48 1.71 -0.22 -12.58
CA PRO A 48 1.62 -0.01 -14.03
C PRO A 48 0.31 -0.57 -14.59
N VAL A 49 0.03 -1.83 -14.31
CA VAL A 49 -1.23 -2.53 -14.62
C VAL A 49 -1.50 -3.57 -13.54
N SER A 50 -2.72 -3.59 -13.01
CA SER A 50 -3.20 -4.64 -12.10
C SER A 50 -4.11 -5.57 -12.88
N HIS A 51 -3.72 -6.86 -12.99
CA HIS A 51 -4.50 -7.88 -13.68
C HIS A 51 -5.38 -8.72 -12.74
N ASN A 52 -5.12 -8.65 -11.43
CA ASN A 52 -5.87 -9.42 -10.43
C ASN A 52 -7.05 -8.65 -9.80
N LEU A 53 -7.39 -7.47 -10.33
CA LEU A 53 -8.57 -6.73 -9.89
C LEU A 53 -9.81 -7.20 -10.64
N ILE A 54 -10.76 -7.77 -9.92
CA ILE A 54 -12.00 -8.33 -10.47
C ILE A 54 -12.79 -7.22 -11.20
N GLY A 55 -13.29 -7.53 -12.41
CA GLY A 55 -14.03 -6.59 -13.24
C GLY A 55 -13.19 -5.88 -14.31
N PHE A 56 -11.87 -6.13 -14.34
CA PHE A 56 -10.94 -5.56 -15.32
C PHE A 56 -10.15 -6.70 -16.03
N PRO A 57 -10.75 -7.40 -16.98
CA PRO A 57 -10.13 -8.58 -17.63
C PRO A 57 -8.83 -8.23 -18.37
N ASP A 58 -8.72 -7.01 -18.90
CA ASP A 58 -7.52 -6.51 -19.59
C ASP A 58 -6.57 -5.77 -18.63
N GLY A 59 -6.84 -5.83 -17.31
CA GLY A 59 -6.13 -5.07 -16.30
C GLY A 59 -6.52 -3.59 -16.26
N ILE A 60 -5.99 -2.89 -15.27
CA ILE A 60 -6.15 -1.44 -15.14
C ILE A 60 -4.91 -0.84 -14.49
N SER A 61 -4.42 0.31 -14.97
CA SER A 61 -3.35 1.01 -14.28
C SER A 61 -3.83 1.60 -12.96
N GLY A 62 -2.94 1.67 -11.98
CA GLY A 62 -3.30 2.21 -10.67
C GLY A 62 -3.75 3.67 -10.74
N THR A 63 -3.17 4.47 -11.62
CA THR A 63 -3.58 5.86 -11.85
C THR A 63 -4.98 5.97 -12.45
N ALA A 64 -5.32 5.13 -13.43
CA ALA A 64 -6.67 5.08 -14.01
C ALA A 64 -7.70 4.60 -12.99
N LEU A 65 -7.36 3.60 -12.17
CA LEU A 65 -8.22 3.13 -11.09
C LEU A 65 -8.49 4.24 -10.07
N LEU A 66 -7.45 4.90 -9.57
CA LEU A 66 -7.59 5.99 -8.61
C LEU A 66 -8.43 7.14 -9.19
N GLY A 67 -8.26 7.46 -10.47
CA GLY A 67 -9.08 8.45 -11.18
C GLY A 67 -10.57 8.10 -11.14
N ARG A 68 -10.93 6.86 -11.50
CA ARG A 68 -12.32 6.37 -11.48
C ARG A 68 -12.91 6.35 -10.07
N LEU A 69 -12.15 5.93 -9.07
CA LEU A 69 -12.59 5.93 -7.67
C LEU A 69 -12.83 7.35 -7.14
N ARG A 70 -11.95 8.32 -7.49
CA ARG A 70 -12.14 9.74 -7.13
C ARG A 70 -13.39 10.33 -7.78
N GLU A 71 -13.58 10.08 -9.06
CA GLU A 71 -14.77 10.51 -9.80
C GLU A 71 -16.03 9.96 -9.13
N GLN A 72 -16.06 8.67 -8.83
CA GLN A 72 -17.18 8.02 -8.18
C GLN A 72 -17.49 8.62 -6.81
N ALA A 73 -16.48 8.83 -5.96
CA ALA A 73 -16.67 9.42 -4.64
C ALA A 73 -17.21 10.85 -4.73
N ARG A 74 -16.65 11.68 -5.63
CA ARG A 74 -17.14 13.06 -5.87
C ARG A 74 -18.54 13.11 -6.41
N LYS A 75 -18.93 12.18 -7.29
CA LYS A 75 -20.29 12.09 -7.83
C LYS A 75 -21.36 11.99 -6.73
N TYR A 76 -21.05 11.36 -5.61
CA TYR A 76 -21.96 11.22 -4.48
C TYR A 76 -21.78 12.28 -3.38
N GLY A 77 -20.89 13.26 -3.60
CA GLY A 77 -20.73 14.40 -2.71
C GLY A 77 -19.61 14.29 -1.67
N ALA A 78 -18.71 13.31 -1.80
CA ALA A 78 -17.50 13.30 -0.96
C ALA A 78 -16.57 14.46 -1.33
N GLU A 79 -16.13 15.22 -0.35
CA GLU A 79 -15.13 16.28 -0.53
C GLU A 79 -13.74 15.66 -0.46
N ILE A 80 -12.95 15.77 -1.52
CA ILE A 80 -11.56 15.29 -1.56
C ILE A 80 -10.65 16.50 -1.64
N MET A 81 -9.78 16.64 -0.65
CA MET A 81 -8.86 17.76 -0.49
C MET A 81 -7.42 17.25 -0.45
N ASP A 82 -6.54 17.96 -1.15
CA ASP A 82 -5.11 17.72 -1.05
C ASP A 82 -4.58 18.27 0.28
N GLY A 83 -3.67 17.55 0.92
CA GLY A 83 -3.04 17.91 2.17
C GLY A 83 -2.55 16.69 2.95
N GLU A 84 -1.76 16.93 3.98
CA GLU A 84 -1.26 15.89 4.87
C GLU A 84 -1.78 16.09 6.28
N VAL A 85 -2.38 15.03 6.85
CA VAL A 85 -2.72 15.03 8.28
C VAL A 85 -1.46 14.72 9.07
N THR A 86 -0.96 15.70 9.80
CA THR A 86 0.27 15.58 10.58
C THR A 86 0.02 15.19 12.04
N ARG A 87 -1.18 15.48 12.56
CA ARG A 87 -1.59 15.17 13.93
C ARG A 87 -3.05 14.79 13.98
N LEU A 88 -3.37 13.81 14.81
CA LEU A 88 -4.72 13.39 15.13
C LEU A 88 -4.87 13.31 16.65
N GLU A 89 -5.93 13.90 17.17
CA GLU A 89 -6.23 13.95 18.60
C GLU A 89 -7.67 13.52 18.85
N ARG A 90 -7.91 12.83 19.96
CA ARG A 90 -9.27 12.56 20.45
C ARG A 90 -9.61 13.58 21.54
N ARG A 91 -10.69 14.29 21.36
CA ARG A 91 -11.17 15.33 22.29
C ARG A 91 -11.97 14.72 23.44
N ALA A 92 -12.16 15.50 24.50
CA ALA A 92 -12.94 15.08 25.67
C ALA A 92 -14.43 14.78 25.34
N ASP A 93 -14.98 15.39 24.29
CA ASP A 93 -16.32 15.13 23.77
C ASP A 93 -16.43 13.89 22.88
N GLY A 94 -15.34 13.15 22.73
CA GLY A 94 -15.25 11.93 21.91
C GLY A 94 -15.08 12.18 20.40
N GLN A 95 -15.07 13.44 19.95
CA GLN A 95 -14.78 13.81 18.57
C GLN A 95 -13.27 13.78 18.31
N PHE A 96 -12.88 13.83 17.05
CA PHE A 96 -11.50 13.91 16.61
C PHE A 96 -11.17 15.30 16.08
N ALA A 97 -9.94 15.72 16.34
CA ALA A 97 -9.33 16.92 15.76
C ALA A 97 -8.10 16.48 14.94
N ALA A 98 -8.11 16.77 13.65
CA ALA A 98 -7.01 16.48 12.74
C ALA A 98 -6.35 17.78 12.28
N THR A 99 -5.02 17.86 12.42
CA THR A 99 -4.24 18.98 11.90
C THR A 99 -3.83 18.68 10.46
N VAL A 100 -4.21 19.57 9.56
CA VAL A 100 -3.86 19.53 8.12
C VAL A 100 -3.20 20.88 7.82
N ASP A 101 -1.93 20.85 7.48
CA ASP A 101 -1.11 22.06 7.38
C ASP A 101 -1.23 22.89 8.67
N GLU A 102 -1.75 24.13 8.60
CA GLU A 102 -1.99 25.00 9.75
C GLU A 102 -3.44 24.98 10.26
N ALA A 103 -4.33 24.21 9.60
CA ALA A 103 -5.75 24.17 9.93
C ALA A 103 -6.12 22.94 10.75
N THR A 104 -7.14 23.08 11.60
CA THR A 104 -7.70 21.97 12.37
C THR A 104 -9.09 21.62 11.84
N LEU A 105 -9.27 20.36 11.46
CA LEU A 105 -10.54 19.78 11.08
C LEU A 105 -11.10 18.92 12.21
N GLN A 106 -12.41 19.05 12.48
CA GLN A 106 -13.09 18.21 13.46
C GLN A 106 -13.98 17.19 12.74
N ALA A 107 -14.11 15.99 13.31
CA ALA A 107 -15.00 14.94 12.81
C ALA A 107 -15.48 14.04 13.95
N GLN A 108 -16.68 13.46 13.81
CA GLN A 108 -17.22 12.53 14.80
C GLN A 108 -16.54 11.14 14.72
N ARG A 109 -16.16 10.72 13.52
CA ARG A 109 -15.47 9.46 13.26
C ARG A 109 -14.32 9.68 12.29
N VAL A 110 -13.31 8.84 12.40
CA VAL A 110 -12.14 8.86 11.50
C VAL A 110 -11.91 7.48 10.93
N LEU A 111 -11.69 7.41 9.61
CA LEU A 111 -11.13 6.24 8.95
C LEU A 111 -9.68 6.53 8.55
N LEU A 112 -8.75 5.74 9.09
CA LEU A 112 -7.36 5.75 8.67
C LEU A 112 -7.19 4.80 7.47
N ALA A 113 -6.87 5.36 6.31
CA ALA A 113 -6.62 4.65 5.05
C ALA A 113 -5.27 5.05 4.45
N THR A 114 -4.29 5.28 5.33
CA THR A 114 -2.97 5.83 5.02
C THR A 114 -2.04 4.84 4.32
N GLY A 115 -2.36 3.54 4.39
CA GLY A 115 -1.63 2.47 3.72
C GLY A 115 -0.19 2.29 4.21
N GLY A 116 0.68 1.88 3.29
CA GLY A 116 2.11 1.69 3.50
C GLY A 116 2.94 2.22 2.35
N LEU A 117 4.25 2.24 2.54
CA LEU A 117 5.27 2.58 1.54
C LEU A 117 6.18 1.38 1.35
N ASP A 118 6.37 0.93 0.14
CA ASP A 118 7.35 -0.10 -0.16
C ASP A 118 8.76 0.42 0.19
N VAL A 119 9.57 -0.47 0.77
CA VAL A 119 10.97 -0.16 1.03
C VAL A 119 11.72 -0.31 -0.28
N GLU A 120 12.22 0.81 -0.79
CA GLU A 120 13.01 0.82 -2.03
C GLU A 120 14.43 0.35 -1.79
N PRO A 121 15.00 -0.47 -2.67
CA PRO A 121 16.42 -0.78 -2.63
C PRO A 121 17.25 0.47 -2.95
N GLU A 122 18.37 0.63 -2.24
CA GLU A 122 19.29 1.74 -2.45
C GLU A 122 20.13 1.52 -3.73
N LEU A 123 19.50 1.71 -4.89
CA LEU A 123 20.10 1.54 -6.20
C LEU A 123 19.89 2.78 -7.07
N PRO A 124 20.95 3.24 -7.79
CA PRO A 124 20.79 4.32 -8.76
C PRO A 124 19.76 3.94 -9.85
N GLY A 125 18.82 4.84 -10.12
CA GLY A 125 17.81 4.66 -11.17
C GLY A 125 16.60 3.80 -10.79
N ILE A 126 16.50 3.31 -9.54
CA ILE A 126 15.42 2.41 -9.10
C ILE A 126 14.02 3.04 -9.29
N GLN A 127 13.84 4.31 -8.96
CA GLN A 127 12.54 4.98 -9.06
C GLN A 127 12.05 5.10 -10.50
N ASP A 128 12.94 5.30 -11.46
CA ASP A 128 12.58 5.29 -12.88
C ASP A 128 12.18 3.87 -13.31
N ALA A 129 12.95 2.87 -12.91
CA ALA A 129 12.64 1.46 -13.19
C ALA A 129 11.29 1.03 -12.63
N VAL A 130 10.92 1.48 -11.42
CA VAL A 130 9.60 1.23 -10.83
C VAL A 130 8.49 1.88 -11.64
N ARG A 131 8.62 3.17 -11.99
CA ARG A 131 7.61 3.86 -12.81
C ARG A 131 7.36 3.19 -14.16
N ARG A 132 8.40 2.60 -14.72
CA ARG A 132 8.35 1.85 -15.99
C ARG A 132 7.88 0.41 -15.83
N GLY A 133 7.56 -0.04 -14.62
CA GLY A 133 7.12 -1.42 -14.33
C GLY A 133 8.21 -2.48 -14.44
N LEU A 134 9.47 -2.06 -14.52
CA LEU A 134 10.64 -2.94 -14.61
C LEU A 134 11.03 -3.51 -13.24
N VAL A 135 10.72 -2.79 -12.17
CA VAL A 135 10.80 -3.26 -10.79
C VAL A 135 9.41 -3.29 -10.19
N ARG A 136 9.06 -4.42 -9.59
CA ARG A 136 7.74 -4.74 -9.03
C ARG A 136 7.88 -5.07 -7.55
N TYR A 137 6.79 -4.88 -6.79
CA TYR A 137 6.80 -5.11 -5.34
C TYR A 137 5.85 -6.21 -4.87
N CYS A 138 5.04 -6.75 -5.78
CA CYS A 138 3.95 -7.62 -5.37
C CYS A 138 3.83 -8.86 -6.25
N PRO A 139 4.54 -9.97 -5.91
CA PRO A 139 4.41 -11.21 -6.66
C PRO A 139 2.96 -11.74 -6.75
N ILE A 140 2.13 -11.54 -5.71
CA ILE A 140 0.72 -11.94 -5.73
C ILE A 140 -0.07 -11.16 -6.81
N CYS A 141 0.39 -9.95 -7.16
CA CYS A 141 -0.31 -9.10 -8.11
C CYS A 141 -0.05 -9.51 -9.56
N ASP A 142 1.17 -9.94 -9.89
CA ASP A 142 1.65 -10.02 -11.27
C ASP A 142 2.72 -11.11 -11.55
N ALA A 143 2.89 -12.10 -10.65
CA ALA A 143 3.78 -13.23 -10.94
C ALA A 143 3.29 -14.07 -12.12
N TYR A 144 2.00 -14.07 -12.40
CA TYR A 144 1.44 -14.75 -13.58
C TYR A 144 1.99 -14.15 -14.88
N GLU A 145 2.13 -12.84 -14.96
CA GLU A 145 2.68 -12.12 -16.12
C GLU A 145 4.20 -12.29 -16.25
N ALA A 146 4.87 -12.73 -15.18
CA ALA A 146 6.29 -13.08 -15.21
C ALA A 146 6.57 -14.56 -15.47
N ALA A 147 5.53 -15.34 -15.82
CA ALA A 147 5.69 -16.78 -16.07
C ALA A 147 6.69 -17.06 -17.19
N GLY A 148 7.65 -17.95 -16.90
CA GLY A 148 8.70 -18.36 -17.85
C GLY A 148 9.81 -17.31 -18.09
N GLN A 149 9.71 -16.12 -17.52
CA GLN A 149 10.72 -15.08 -17.61
C GLN A 149 11.93 -15.38 -16.69
N LYS A 150 13.06 -14.76 -17.00
CA LYS A 150 14.20 -14.71 -16.10
C LYS A 150 13.99 -13.63 -15.05
N VAL A 151 13.71 -14.06 -13.82
CA VAL A 151 13.30 -13.18 -12.73
C VAL A 151 14.41 -12.98 -11.70
N ALA A 152 14.60 -11.74 -11.25
CA ALA A 152 15.38 -11.45 -10.05
C ALA A 152 14.45 -11.05 -8.89
N LEU A 153 14.82 -11.45 -7.67
CA LEU A 153 14.20 -11.01 -6.43
C LEU A 153 15.24 -10.30 -5.57
N ILE A 154 15.09 -9.01 -5.34
CA ILE A 154 15.93 -8.28 -4.39
C ILE A 154 15.44 -8.61 -2.99
N ALA A 155 16.30 -9.24 -2.19
CA ALA A 155 16.00 -9.61 -0.82
C ALA A 155 17.27 -9.70 0.02
N TYR A 156 17.27 -9.04 1.18
CA TYR A 156 18.32 -9.06 2.19
C TYR A 156 17.73 -8.79 3.58
N GLY A 157 18.54 -8.93 4.64
CA GLY A 157 18.06 -8.86 6.01
C GLY A 157 17.09 -10.01 6.30
N LYS A 158 15.98 -9.75 6.96
CA LYS A 158 14.90 -10.73 7.20
C LYS A 158 14.18 -11.02 5.88
N CYS A 159 14.72 -11.96 5.11
CA CYS A 159 14.19 -12.31 3.79
C CYS A 159 12.80 -12.95 3.88
N ARG A 160 11.97 -12.66 2.87
CA ARG A 160 10.65 -13.28 2.71
C ARG A 160 10.74 -14.49 1.78
N LEU A 161 11.18 -15.63 2.32
CA LEU A 161 11.25 -16.91 1.62
C LEU A 161 9.98 -17.24 0.84
N LYS A 162 8.81 -16.94 1.41
CA LYS A 162 7.51 -17.19 0.78
C LYS A 162 7.35 -16.51 -0.59
N GLU A 163 7.91 -15.31 -0.75
CA GLU A 163 7.85 -14.58 -2.02
C GLU A 163 8.76 -15.22 -3.08
N ALA A 164 9.94 -15.71 -2.67
CA ALA A 164 10.82 -16.45 -3.57
C ALA A 164 10.18 -17.77 -4.02
N LEU A 165 9.59 -18.52 -3.11
CA LEU A 165 8.90 -19.78 -3.44
C LEU A 165 7.65 -19.57 -4.29
N LEU A 166 6.92 -18.47 -4.06
CA LEU A 166 5.80 -18.08 -4.91
C LEU A 166 6.25 -17.81 -6.35
N LEU A 167 7.28 -16.98 -6.52
CA LEU A 167 7.84 -16.68 -7.85
C LEU A 167 8.37 -17.93 -8.53
N ARG A 168 9.00 -18.84 -7.77
CA ARG A 168 9.54 -20.10 -8.28
C ARG A 168 8.46 -21.01 -8.88
N ALA A 169 7.21 -20.88 -8.45
CA ALA A 169 6.09 -21.61 -9.05
C ALA A 169 5.74 -21.13 -10.48
N TYR A 170 6.14 -19.92 -10.85
CA TYR A 170 5.87 -19.34 -12.18
C TYR A 170 7.08 -19.36 -13.11
N THR A 171 8.30 -19.30 -12.57
CA THR A 171 9.51 -19.33 -13.39
C THR A 171 10.57 -20.32 -12.87
N PRO A 172 11.21 -21.10 -13.77
CA PRO A 172 12.35 -21.93 -13.42
C PRO A 172 13.67 -21.13 -13.25
N ASP A 173 13.75 -19.91 -13.77
CA ASP A 173 14.96 -19.07 -13.73
C ASP A 173 14.78 -17.92 -12.72
N LEU A 174 14.87 -18.24 -11.43
CA LEU A 174 14.80 -17.27 -10.34
C LEU A 174 16.17 -17.08 -9.70
N THR A 175 16.54 -15.82 -9.50
CA THR A 175 17.76 -15.42 -8.80
C THR A 175 17.45 -14.43 -7.69
N VAL A 176 17.89 -14.70 -6.46
CA VAL A 176 17.85 -13.73 -5.36
C VAL A 176 19.11 -12.86 -5.43
N LEU A 177 18.92 -11.55 -5.34
CA LEU A 177 19.99 -10.54 -5.30
C LEU A 177 20.05 -9.92 -3.91
N THR A 178 21.14 -10.13 -3.19
CA THR A 178 21.31 -9.56 -1.84
C THR A 178 21.88 -8.14 -1.86
N LEU A 179 22.36 -7.68 -3.01
CA LEU A 179 23.04 -6.40 -3.19
C LEU A 179 24.28 -6.22 -2.27
N GLY A 180 25.00 -7.32 -1.97
CA GLY A 180 26.14 -7.31 -1.06
C GLY A 180 25.78 -7.22 0.42
N ARG A 181 24.49 -7.34 0.77
CA ARG A 181 24.00 -7.33 2.15
C ARG A 181 23.70 -8.74 2.66
N ALA A 182 23.88 -8.96 3.95
CA ALA A 182 23.59 -10.26 4.56
C ALA A 182 22.10 -10.62 4.48
N MET A 183 21.80 -11.88 4.15
CA MET A 183 20.48 -12.47 4.33
C MET A 183 20.40 -13.08 5.73
N GLU A 184 19.50 -12.55 6.55
CA GLU A 184 19.24 -13.00 7.92
C GLU A 184 18.14 -14.07 7.94
N ILE A 185 18.42 -15.22 7.30
CA ILE A 185 17.52 -16.37 7.27
C ILE A 185 18.20 -17.61 7.86
N PRO A 186 17.43 -18.51 8.50
CA PRO A 186 17.93 -19.80 8.96
C PRO A 186 18.54 -20.63 7.82
N GLU A 187 19.53 -21.47 8.13
CA GLU A 187 20.15 -22.33 7.11
C GLU A 187 19.12 -23.28 6.46
N GLU A 188 18.14 -23.77 7.21
CA GLU A 188 17.04 -24.58 6.69
C GLU A 188 16.26 -23.87 5.56
N GLU A 189 16.08 -22.55 5.68
CA GLU A 189 15.42 -21.74 4.62
C GLU A 189 16.34 -21.57 3.42
N ARG A 190 17.67 -21.45 3.62
CA ARG A 190 18.64 -21.45 2.52
C ARG A 190 18.63 -22.79 1.78
N ASP A 191 18.59 -23.90 2.49
CA ASP A 191 18.47 -25.22 1.91
C ASP A 191 17.19 -25.40 1.11
N THR A 192 16.07 -24.84 1.58
CA THR A 192 14.81 -24.83 0.85
C THR A 192 14.93 -24.05 -0.47
N LEU A 193 15.61 -22.91 -0.50
CA LEU A 193 15.87 -22.15 -1.73
C LEU A 193 16.79 -22.94 -2.68
N ARG A 194 17.84 -23.59 -2.17
CA ARG A 194 18.74 -24.44 -2.96
C ARG A 194 18.00 -25.63 -3.58
N ALA A 195 17.18 -26.31 -2.78
CA ALA A 195 16.36 -27.44 -3.24
C ALA A 195 15.34 -27.02 -4.31
N ALA A 196 14.86 -25.79 -4.24
CA ALA A 196 14.00 -25.19 -5.26
C ALA A 196 14.77 -24.67 -6.49
N ASN A 197 16.11 -24.89 -6.60
CA ASN A 197 16.98 -24.35 -7.64
C ASN A 197 16.94 -22.82 -7.77
N VAL A 198 16.79 -22.10 -6.65
CA VAL A 198 16.89 -20.64 -6.61
C VAL A 198 18.36 -20.27 -6.45
N ARG A 199 18.90 -19.49 -7.37
CA ARG A 199 20.26 -18.95 -7.25
C ARG A 199 20.29 -17.78 -6.29
N ILE A 200 21.37 -17.64 -5.53
CA ILE A 200 21.63 -16.49 -4.66
C ILE A 200 22.90 -15.82 -5.15
N LEU A 201 22.83 -14.52 -5.44
CA LEU A 201 23.98 -13.69 -5.81
C LEU A 201 24.18 -12.62 -4.73
N ASP A 202 25.34 -12.70 -4.09
CA ASP A 202 25.72 -11.84 -2.96
C ASP A 202 26.58 -10.63 -3.37
N ASP A 203 26.92 -10.51 -4.67
CA ASP A 203 27.73 -9.41 -5.17
C ASP A 203 27.01 -8.06 -5.07
N PRO A 204 27.72 -6.99 -4.63
CA PRO A 204 27.20 -5.62 -4.69
C PRO A 204 26.90 -5.18 -6.13
N VAL A 205 25.77 -4.54 -6.32
CA VAL A 205 25.35 -3.99 -7.63
C VAL A 205 25.80 -2.54 -7.73
N ARG A 206 26.57 -2.22 -8.79
CA ARG A 206 27.04 -0.85 -9.06
C ARG A 206 26.00 -0.01 -9.78
N LYS A 207 25.34 -0.59 -10.77
CA LYS A 207 24.48 0.15 -11.68
C LYS A 207 23.38 -0.75 -12.23
N LEU A 208 22.21 -0.18 -12.30
CA LEU A 208 21.09 -0.70 -13.07
C LEU A 208 21.13 -0.08 -14.46
N SER A 209 21.03 -0.89 -15.52
CA SER A 209 20.86 -0.41 -16.89
C SER A 209 19.60 -1.02 -17.51
N SER A 210 18.94 -0.25 -18.36
CA SER A 210 17.76 -0.70 -19.10
C SER A 210 17.93 -0.41 -20.57
N GLU A 211 17.47 -1.33 -21.41
CA GLU A 211 17.37 -1.17 -22.86
C GLU A 211 15.89 -1.14 -23.24
N GLY A 212 15.42 -0.03 -23.83
CA GLY A 212 13.99 0.15 -24.09
C GLY A 212 13.17 0.07 -22.82
N ASP A 213 12.09 -0.72 -22.86
CA ASP A 213 11.15 -0.88 -21.75
C ASP A 213 11.46 -2.10 -20.85
N THR A 214 12.66 -2.68 -20.95
CA THR A 214 13.06 -3.82 -20.14
C THR A 214 14.34 -3.54 -19.37
N ILE A 215 14.46 -4.11 -18.15
CA ILE A 215 15.72 -4.22 -17.44
C ILE A 215 16.42 -5.45 -17.98
N THR A 216 17.53 -5.23 -18.65
CA THR A 216 18.26 -6.31 -19.29
C THR A 216 19.56 -6.67 -18.59
N ALA A 217 20.09 -5.78 -17.75
CA ALA A 217 21.40 -6.07 -17.14
C ALA A 217 21.58 -5.39 -15.79
N TRP A 218 22.26 -6.11 -14.90
CA TRP A 218 22.84 -5.60 -13.66
C TRP A 218 24.35 -5.70 -13.76
N HIS A 219 25.05 -4.60 -13.39
CA HIS A 219 26.51 -4.57 -13.37
C HIS A 219 26.96 -4.77 -11.93
N MET A 220 27.57 -5.91 -11.66
CA MET A 220 28.09 -6.27 -10.36
C MET A 220 29.47 -5.64 -10.12
N GLU A 221 29.89 -5.48 -8.88
CA GLU A 221 31.23 -4.93 -8.55
C GLU A 221 32.37 -5.82 -9.05
N SER A 222 32.12 -7.12 -9.12
CA SER A 222 33.05 -8.09 -9.72
C SER A 222 33.32 -7.88 -11.23
N GLY A 223 32.56 -6.99 -11.88
CA GLY A 223 32.57 -6.79 -13.35
C GLY A 223 31.63 -7.74 -14.09
N THR A 224 30.95 -8.64 -13.40
CA THR A 224 30.00 -9.57 -13.99
C THR A 224 28.69 -8.83 -14.30
N THR A 225 28.07 -9.17 -15.42
CA THR A 225 26.78 -8.63 -15.84
C THR A 225 25.72 -9.73 -15.86
N HIS A 226 24.60 -9.51 -15.19
CA HIS A 226 23.45 -10.40 -15.22
C HIS A 226 22.27 -9.71 -15.87
N ARG A 227 21.51 -10.43 -16.69
CA ARG A 227 20.32 -9.94 -17.38
C ARG A 227 19.08 -10.56 -16.77
N PHE A 228 18.06 -9.76 -16.58
CA PHE A 228 16.74 -10.17 -16.07
C PHE A 228 15.63 -9.48 -16.87
N ASP A 229 14.55 -10.19 -17.10
CA ASP A 229 13.37 -9.66 -17.78
C ASP A 229 12.48 -8.89 -16.79
N THR A 230 12.43 -9.35 -15.53
CA THR A 230 11.62 -8.76 -14.47
C THR A 230 12.37 -8.83 -13.14
N ILE A 231 12.21 -7.79 -12.32
CA ILE A 231 12.77 -7.70 -10.98
C ILE A 231 11.67 -7.47 -9.98
N TYR A 232 11.69 -8.25 -8.91
CA TYR A 232 10.86 -8.01 -7.72
C TYR A 232 11.72 -7.49 -6.57
N SER A 233 11.17 -6.60 -5.75
CA SER A 233 11.78 -6.16 -4.51
C SER A 233 10.93 -6.65 -3.32
N ALA A 234 11.53 -7.47 -2.46
CA ALA A 234 10.92 -8.06 -1.28
C ALA A 234 11.53 -7.49 0.02
N LEU A 235 11.75 -6.19 0.08
CA LEU A 235 12.34 -5.52 1.24
C LEU A 235 11.30 -5.12 2.30
N GLY A 236 10.04 -5.40 2.04
CA GLY A 236 8.93 -5.10 2.94
C GLY A 236 8.28 -3.76 2.70
N THR A 237 7.38 -3.41 3.61
CA THR A 237 6.55 -2.20 3.52
C THR A 237 6.57 -1.48 4.86
N ARG A 238 6.83 -0.20 4.87
CA ARG A 238 6.73 0.65 6.05
C ARG A 238 5.28 1.11 6.21
N ILE A 239 4.62 0.66 7.27
CA ILE A 239 3.22 0.97 7.55
C ILE A 239 3.06 2.39 8.08
N ARG A 240 2.03 3.11 7.60
CA ARG A 240 1.75 4.50 7.98
C ARG A 240 0.69 4.57 9.08
N SER A 241 0.92 3.91 10.21
CA SER A 241 -0.01 3.82 11.34
C SER A 241 0.18 4.88 12.43
N LYS A 242 1.22 5.72 12.33
CA LYS A 242 1.64 6.64 13.39
C LYS A 242 0.51 7.51 13.96
N LEU A 243 -0.41 7.99 13.13
CA LEU A 243 -1.55 8.79 13.59
C LEU A 243 -2.47 8.02 14.55
N ALA A 244 -2.66 6.72 14.32
CA ALA A 244 -3.49 5.88 15.18
C ALA A 244 -2.72 5.41 16.42
N THR A 245 -1.46 4.98 16.26
CA THR A 245 -0.64 4.50 17.38
C THR A 245 -0.32 5.61 18.38
N SER A 246 -0.22 6.88 17.95
CA SER A 246 -0.09 8.01 18.86
C SER A 246 -1.34 8.28 19.70
N LEU A 247 -2.50 7.73 19.32
CA LEU A 247 -3.72 7.73 20.13
C LEU A 247 -3.88 6.46 20.98
N GLY A 248 -2.89 5.56 20.96
CA GLY A 248 -2.93 4.29 21.67
C GLY A 248 -3.62 3.15 20.92
N ALA A 249 -3.81 3.26 19.60
CA ALA A 249 -4.31 2.14 18.81
C ALA A 249 -3.31 0.98 18.79
N GLU A 250 -3.81 -0.24 18.96
CA GLU A 250 -3.02 -1.47 18.93
C GLU A 250 -2.45 -1.71 17.51
N ALA A 251 -1.18 -2.12 17.46
CA ALA A 251 -0.47 -2.50 16.26
C ALA A 251 0.40 -3.73 16.51
N ASP A 252 0.74 -4.46 15.46
CA ASP A 252 1.70 -5.57 15.52
C ASP A 252 3.16 -5.06 15.48
N GLU A 253 4.10 -6.02 15.47
CA GLU A 253 5.56 -5.74 15.47
C GLU A 253 6.01 -4.96 14.22
N ASP A 254 5.32 -5.13 13.08
CA ASP A 254 5.59 -4.41 11.82
C ASP A 254 4.88 -3.04 11.76
N GLY A 255 4.13 -2.70 12.80
CA GLY A 255 3.36 -1.45 12.91
C GLY A 255 2.02 -1.48 12.19
N ALA A 256 1.55 -2.64 11.71
CA ALA A 256 0.24 -2.75 11.11
C ALA A 256 -0.87 -2.77 12.18
N LEU A 257 -1.91 -1.98 11.98
CA LEU A 257 -2.98 -1.82 12.96
C LEU A 257 -3.77 -3.11 13.14
N ILE A 258 -4.02 -3.45 14.40
CA ILE A 258 -4.91 -4.53 14.79
C ILE A 258 -6.31 -3.95 14.87
N VAL A 259 -7.22 -4.50 14.07
CA VAL A 259 -8.63 -4.10 14.07
C VAL A 259 -9.50 -5.25 14.56
N ARG A 260 -10.60 -4.89 15.20
CA ARG A 260 -11.66 -5.81 15.63
C ARG A 260 -12.70 -5.95 14.52
N ASP A 261 -13.83 -6.56 14.84
CA ASP A 261 -14.98 -6.63 13.95
C ASP A 261 -15.30 -5.23 13.39
N HIS A 262 -15.72 -5.21 12.13
CA HIS A 262 -16.10 -3.98 11.42
C HIS A 262 -14.96 -2.96 11.21
N GLN A 263 -13.70 -3.41 11.24
CA GLN A 263 -12.53 -2.56 11.00
C GLN A 263 -12.31 -1.46 12.05
N GLN A 264 -12.84 -1.63 13.25
CA GLN A 264 -12.63 -0.71 14.35
C GLN A 264 -11.28 -0.98 15.03
N THR A 265 -10.51 0.07 15.29
CA THR A 265 -9.27 -0.03 16.09
C THR A 265 -9.60 -0.17 17.58
N SER A 266 -8.60 -0.33 18.45
CA SER A 266 -8.79 -0.26 19.91
C SER A 266 -9.21 1.13 20.42
N VAL A 267 -9.09 2.17 19.60
CA VAL A 267 -9.54 3.54 19.90
C VAL A 267 -10.96 3.72 19.38
N GLU A 268 -11.91 3.96 20.29
CA GLU A 268 -13.32 4.13 19.95
C GLU A 268 -13.54 5.28 18.96
N GLY A 269 -14.29 5.02 17.88
CA GLY A 269 -14.58 5.98 16.81
C GLY A 269 -13.49 6.11 15.76
N LEU A 270 -12.33 5.44 15.95
CA LEU A 270 -11.25 5.34 14.97
C LEU A 270 -11.29 3.99 14.27
N TYR A 271 -11.37 4.01 12.96
CA TYR A 271 -11.39 2.85 12.08
C TYR A 271 -10.15 2.83 11.20
N ALA A 272 -9.81 1.66 10.65
CA ALA A 272 -8.71 1.53 9.70
C ALA A 272 -9.06 0.54 8.60
N ALA A 273 -8.59 0.79 7.36
CA ALA A 273 -8.78 -0.09 6.22
C ALA A 273 -7.63 0.02 5.21
N GLY A 274 -7.37 -1.06 4.48
CA GLY A 274 -6.29 -1.19 3.50
C GLY A 274 -4.96 -1.56 4.15
N ASP A 275 -3.86 -1.29 3.45
CA ASP A 275 -2.52 -1.76 3.80
C ASP A 275 -2.00 -1.27 5.17
N VAL A 276 -2.69 -0.35 5.83
CA VAL A 276 -2.40 0.09 7.21
C VAL A 276 -2.85 -0.95 8.25
N VAL A 277 -3.74 -1.87 7.87
CA VAL A 277 -4.28 -2.93 8.73
C VAL A 277 -3.51 -4.22 8.52
N ARG A 278 -3.30 -4.97 9.60
CA ARG A 278 -2.68 -6.31 9.54
C ARG A 278 -3.46 -7.24 8.63
N GLY A 279 -2.78 -7.84 7.65
CA GLY A 279 -3.39 -8.78 6.72
C GLY A 279 -2.83 -8.71 5.31
N LEU A 280 -3.64 -9.05 4.33
CA LEU A 280 -3.24 -9.10 2.93
C LEU A 280 -3.39 -7.72 2.28
N SER A 281 -2.27 -7.17 1.79
CA SER A 281 -2.22 -5.90 1.05
C SER A 281 -2.64 -6.10 -0.41
N GLN A 282 -3.93 -5.96 -0.69
CA GLN A 282 -4.53 -6.08 -2.02
C GLN A 282 -5.64 -5.04 -2.21
N ILE A 283 -5.82 -4.55 -3.44
CA ILE A 283 -6.87 -3.57 -3.76
C ILE A 283 -8.27 -4.09 -3.39
N SER A 284 -8.56 -5.35 -3.71
CA SER A 284 -9.85 -5.97 -3.39
C SER A 284 -10.09 -6.12 -1.88
N VAL A 285 -9.04 -6.43 -1.11
CA VAL A 285 -9.12 -6.49 0.36
C VAL A 285 -9.35 -5.10 0.92
N ALA A 286 -8.59 -4.11 0.47
CA ALA A 286 -8.73 -2.71 0.87
C ALA A 286 -10.16 -2.17 0.61
N ALA A 287 -10.74 -2.50 -0.54
CA ALA A 287 -12.12 -2.12 -0.88
C ALA A 287 -13.15 -2.83 0.02
N GLY A 288 -12.98 -4.13 0.26
CA GLY A 288 -13.85 -4.90 1.14
C GLY A 288 -13.84 -4.40 2.59
N GLN A 289 -12.64 -4.20 3.14
CA GLN A 289 -12.46 -3.64 4.48
C GLN A 289 -13.10 -2.24 4.59
N ALA A 290 -12.90 -1.39 3.59
CA ALA A 290 -13.47 -0.04 3.55
C ALA A 290 -15.01 -0.04 3.52
N ALA A 291 -15.63 -0.97 2.79
CA ALA A 291 -17.08 -1.13 2.75
C ALA A 291 -17.63 -1.55 4.13
N VAL A 292 -16.96 -2.50 4.81
CA VAL A 292 -17.30 -2.94 6.17
C VAL A 292 -17.19 -1.79 7.16
N ALA A 293 -16.05 -1.08 7.16
CA ALA A 293 -15.82 0.07 8.02
C ALA A 293 -16.88 1.15 7.82
N ALA A 294 -17.12 1.56 6.57
CA ALA A 294 -18.07 2.61 6.22
C ALA A 294 -19.50 2.27 6.66
N THR A 295 -19.91 1.02 6.51
CA THR A 295 -21.24 0.55 6.94
C THR A 295 -21.40 0.65 8.45
N HIS A 296 -20.41 0.20 9.21
CA HIS A 296 -20.45 0.29 10.67
C HIS A 296 -20.34 1.74 11.18
N MET A 297 -19.48 2.56 10.57
CA MET A 297 -19.38 3.99 10.90
C MET A 297 -20.73 4.69 10.71
N ASN A 298 -21.43 4.39 9.61
CA ASN A 298 -22.76 4.94 9.36
C ASN A 298 -23.75 4.52 10.45
N ALA A 299 -23.76 3.24 10.85
CA ALA A 299 -24.66 2.73 11.89
C ALA A 299 -24.32 3.27 13.29
N SER A 300 -23.08 3.66 13.55
CA SER A 300 -22.62 4.22 14.84
C SER A 300 -22.94 5.70 15.04
N LEU A 301 -23.57 6.35 14.06
CA LEU A 301 -23.95 7.77 14.11
C LEU A 301 -25.47 7.90 13.99
N PRO A 302 -26.07 8.96 14.59
CA PRO A 302 -27.50 9.27 14.38
C PRO A 302 -27.82 9.36 12.89
N PHE A 303 -29.01 8.96 12.49
CA PHE A 303 -29.42 9.05 11.09
C PHE A 303 -29.24 10.47 10.55
N PRO A 304 -28.75 10.64 9.31
CA PRO A 304 -28.66 11.95 8.69
C PRO A 304 -30.08 12.56 8.62
N ARG A 305 -30.20 13.81 9.00
CA ARG A 305 -31.46 14.53 8.79
C ARG A 305 -31.63 14.76 7.29
N PRO A 306 -32.86 14.62 6.75
CA PRO A 306 -33.15 14.87 5.34
C PRO A 306 -32.82 16.29 4.91
#